data_290c347f6921a7cfbdc03660b4ceaa40
#
_entry.id   290c347f6921a7cfbdc03660b4ceaa40
#
_cell.length_a   1.000
_cell.length_b   1.000
_cell.length_c   1.000
_cell.angle_alpha   90.00
_cell.angle_beta   90.00
_cell.angle_gamma   90.00
#
_symmetry.space_group_name_H-M   'P 1'
#
loop_
_entity.id
_entity.type
_entity.pdbx_description
1 polymer ?
#
loop_
_entity_poly.entity_id
_entity_poly.type
_entity_poly.pdbx_seq_one_letter_code
_entity_poly.pdbx_strand_id
1 'polypeptide(L)'
;MRLLAWNIRQGGGSRLPRIAAALAHHEAEIVVLSEYRGGQSAARLLAVLDALGYHYATTLMPPVGRTGVLIAARCAFHEHGTLSIGLPEPYRMVSVGFASFRLVGVYMPNLLAKVPYWEALIAALLGDCRGAALAIGDFNTCRPYLDEAGAIDRTAHYMDRIGEIGFCDLWRRRNPAVREYSWFSTRGNGFRIDHAFLSATLAARAGSIRYSHDERLAGLSDHSPLILDLGT
;
A
#
# COMPACT_ATOMS: atom_id res chain seq x y z
N MET A 1 -8.25 -12.34 9.18
CA MET A 1 -7.13 -12.17 8.24
C MET A 1 -6.52 -10.79 8.42
N ARG A 2 -5.20 -10.70 8.60
CA ARG A 2 -4.48 -9.41 8.75
C ARG A 2 -3.68 -9.08 7.50
N LEU A 3 -3.81 -7.84 7.04
CA LEU A 3 -2.99 -7.25 5.99
C LEU A 3 -2.07 -6.17 6.57
N LEU A 4 -0.88 -6.05 6.02
CA LEU A 4 0.07 -5.00 6.36
C LEU A 4 0.58 -4.34 5.07
N ALA A 5 0.41 -3.02 4.93
CA ALA A 5 1.03 -2.24 3.86
C ALA A 5 2.13 -1.37 4.43
N TRP A 6 3.30 -1.38 3.80
CA TRP A 6 4.46 -0.64 4.31
C TRP A 6 5.41 -0.22 3.20
N ASN A 7 5.74 1.05 3.13
CA ASN A 7 6.87 1.51 2.36
C ASN A 7 8.15 1.20 3.15
N ILE A 8 8.98 0.28 2.64
CA ILE A 8 10.19 -0.23 3.31
C ILE A 8 11.46 0.58 2.98
N ARG A 9 11.30 1.69 2.28
CA ARG A 9 12.37 2.61 1.88
C ARG A 9 13.53 1.92 1.19
N GLN A 10 13.58 2.03 -0.15
CA GLN A 10 14.66 1.52 -1.01
C GLN A 10 14.98 0.03 -0.81
N GLY A 11 13.94 -0.82 -0.68
CA GLY A 11 14.10 -2.27 -0.52
C GLY A 11 14.69 -2.71 0.81
N GLY A 12 14.66 -1.84 1.82
CA GLY A 12 15.14 -2.12 3.18
C GLY A 12 16.65 -2.04 3.38
N GLY A 13 17.48 -2.36 2.37
CA GLY A 13 18.94 -2.29 2.46
C GLY A 13 19.52 -3.05 3.66
N SER A 14 20.38 -2.40 4.44
CA SER A 14 20.97 -2.96 5.69
C SER A 14 19.95 -3.15 6.82
N ARG A 15 18.75 -2.52 6.70
CA ARG A 15 17.67 -2.63 7.69
C ARG A 15 16.83 -3.90 7.52
N LEU A 16 17.05 -4.67 6.44
CA LEU A 16 16.25 -5.85 6.10
C LEU A 16 16.06 -6.86 7.24
N PRO A 17 17.07 -7.21 8.06
CA PRO A 17 16.87 -8.12 9.19
C PRO A 17 15.88 -7.58 10.23
N ARG A 18 15.92 -6.27 10.50
CA ARG A 18 15.00 -5.62 11.45
C ARG A 18 13.60 -5.47 10.84
N ILE A 19 13.50 -5.22 9.55
CA ILE A 19 12.23 -5.22 8.80
C ILE A 19 11.60 -6.62 8.85
N ALA A 20 12.39 -7.68 8.66
CA ALA A 20 11.93 -9.07 8.80
C ALA A 20 11.36 -9.36 10.19
N ALA A 21 12.03 -8.92 11.24
CA ALA A 21 11.55 -9.06 12.61
C ALA A 21 10.23 -8.30 12.85
N ALA A 22 10.08 -7.10 12.30
CA ALA A 22 8.84 -6.34 12.38
C ALA A 22 7.69 -7.03 11.62
N LEU A 23 7.93 -7.56 10.41
CA LEU A 23 6.95 -8.34 9.66
C LEU A 23 6.51 -9.60 10.42
N ALA A 24 7.46 -10.30 11.05
CA ALA A 24 7.15 -11.45 11.90
C ALA A 24 6.29 -11.07 13.12
N HIS A 25 6.61 -9.93 13.77
CA HIS A 25 5.89 -9.43 14.94
C HIS A 25 4.42 -9.09 14.63
N HIS A 26 4.16 -8.52 13.47
CA HIS A 26 2.79 -8.15 13.09
C HIS A 26 1.92 -9.33 12.66
N GLU A 27 2.50 -10.49 12.38
CA GLU A 27 1.79 -11.74 12.01
C GLU A 27 0.77 -11.56 10.88
N ALA A 28 1.06 -10.68 9.93
CA ALA A 28 0.17 -10.45 8.79
C ALA A 28 0.15 -11.68 7.86
N GLU A 29 -1.03 -12.03 7.35
CA GLU A 29 -1.17 -13.09 6.33
C GLU A 29 -0.85 -12.56 4.93
N ILE A 30 -1.00 -11.24 4.71
CA ILE A 30 -0.73 -10.59 3.44
C ILE A 30 0.09 -9.33 3.72
N VAL A 31 1.17 -9.13 2.97
CA VAL A 31 1.97 -7.91 3.02
C VAL A 31 2.01 -7.24 1.65
N VAL A 32 1.90 -5.91 1.63
CA VAL A 32 2.06 -5.05 0.46
C VAL A 32 3.23 -4.11 0.74
N LEU A 33 4.36 -4.34 0.07
CA LEU A 33 5.60 -3.64 0.34
C LEU A 33 5.90 -2.65 -0.79
N SER A 34 5.78 -1.36 -0.50
CA SER A 34 6.17 -0.27 -1.39
C SER A 34 7.67 -0.01 -1.28
N GLU A 35 8.23 0.59 -2.33
CA GLU A 35 9.66 0.74 -2.55
C GLU A 35 10.43 -0.60 -2.59
N TYR A 36 9.75 -1.69 -2.99
CA TYR A 36 10.42 -2.92 -3.38
C TYR A 36 11.41 -2.61 -4.50
N ARG A 37 12.68 -2.96 -4.31
CA ARG A 37 13.75 -2.57 -5.22
C ARG A 37 14.19 -3.74 -6.09
N GLY A 38 14.26 -3.51 -7.41
CA GLY A 38 14.76 -4.50 -8.37
C GLY A 38 16.25 -4.83 -8.20
N GLY A 39 16.69 -5.94 -8.79
CA GLY A 39 18.05 -6.43 -8.74
C GLY A 39 18.35 -7.31 -7.51
N GLN A 40 19.59 -7.29 -7.02
CA GLN A 40 20.04 -8.16 -5.92
C GLN A 40 19.23 -7.99 -4.62
N SER A 41 18.72 -6.77 -4.37
CA SER A 41 17.86 -6.50 -3.21
C SER A 41 16.55 -7.30 -3.26
N ALA A 42 16.01 -7.54 -4.45
CA ALA A 42 14.81 -8.33 -4.67
C ALA A 42 14.99 -9.76 -4.17
N ALA A 43 16.04 -10.45 -4.60
CA ALA A 43 16.30 -11.83 -4.22
C ALA A 43 16.44 -12.00 -2.70
N ARG A 44 17.12 -11.06 -2.04
CA ARG A 44 17.28 -11.08 -0.59
C ARG A 44 15.95 -10.91 0.14
N LEU A 45 15.13 -9.95 -0.29
CA LEU A 45 13.81 -9.72 0.33
C LEU A 45 12.88 -10.92 0.11
N LEU A 46 12.85 -11.49 -1.11
CA LEU A 46 12.02 -12.66 -1.39
C LEU A 46 12.44 -13.87 -0.55
N ALA A 47 13.74 -14.12 -0.37
CA ALA A 47 14.23 -15.19 0.50
C ALA A 47 13.80 -14.97 1.97
N VAL A 48 13.83 -13.74 2.45
CA VAL A 48 13.36 -13.38 3.79
C VAL A 48 11.86 -13.62 3.93
N LEU A 49 11.07 -13.20 2.94
CA LEU A 49 9.61 -13.40 2.95
C LEU A 49 9.24 -14.88 2.92
N ASP A 50 9.92 -15.68 2.10
CA ASP A 50 9.72 -17.14 2.05
C ASP A 50 10.03 -17.80 3.41
N ALA A 51 11.14 -17.42 4.05
CA ALA A 51 11.49 -17.88 5.39
C ALA A 51 10.47 -17.49 6.47
N LEU A 52 9.70 -16.41 6.27
CA LEU A 52 8.59 -15.96 7.12
C LEU A 52 7.25 -16.63 6.77
N GLY A 53 7.24 -17.54 5.79
CA GLY A 53 6.05 -18.28 5.38
C GLY A 53 5.21 -17.59 4.29
N TYR A 54 5.71 -16.53 3.65
CA TYR A 54 5.05 -15.89 2.51
C TYR A 54 5.47 -16.60 1.21
N HIS A 55 4.89 -17.77 0.97
CA HIS A 55 5.26 -18.62 -0.19
C HIS A 55 4.65 -18.16 -1.51
N TYR A 56 3.70 -17.24 -1.47
CA TYR A 56 3.08 -16.64 -2.66
C TYR A 56 3.51 -15.18 -2.75
N ALA A 57 4.26 -14.84 -3.78
CA ALA A 57 4.71 -13.45 -3.97
C ALA A 57 4.62 -13.06 -5.44
N THR A 58 4.15 -11.85 -5.71
CA THR A 58 4.06 -11.28 -7.06
C THR A 58 4.47 -9.82 -7.09
N THR A 59 5.11 -9.46 -8.17
CA THR A 59 5.47 -8.09 -8.55
C THR A 59 5.72 -8.04 -10.05
N LEU A 60 5.48 -6.88 -10.66
CA LEU A 60 6.14 -6.57 -11.92
C LEU A 60 7.54 -6.10 -11.58
N MET A 61 8.56 -6.91 -11.85
CA MET A 61 9.94 -6.66 -11.41
C MET A 61 10.43 -5.28 -11.86
N PRO A 62 10.71 -4.36 -10.92
CA PRO A 62 11.29 -3.07 -11.28
C PRO A 62 12.69 -3.26 -11.93
N PRO A 63 13.06 -2.44 -12.91
CA PRO A 63 14.45 -2.40 -13.39
C PRO A 63 15.44 -2.14 -12.26
N VAL A 64 16.70 -2.53 -12.48
CA VAL A 64 17.79 -2.27 -11.50
C VAL A 64 17.84 -0.77 -11.16
N GLY A 65 17.85 -0.47 -9.88
CA GLY A 65 17.85 0.93 -9.38
C GLY A 65 16.47 1.58 -9.30
N ARG A 66 15.41 0.94 -9.79
CA ARG A 66 14.02 1.41 -9.65
C ARG A 66 13.32 0.69 -8.50
N THR A 67 12.24 1.30 -8.03
CA THR A 67 11.40 0.78 -6.95
C THR A 67 9.95 0.63 -7.40
N GLY A 68 9.29 -0.41 -6.95
CA GLY A 68 7.90 -0.72 -7.23
C GLY A 68 7.15 -1.23 -6.01
N VAL A 69 6.10 -2.01 -6.25
CA VAL A 69 5.32 -2.67 -5.21
C VAL A 69 5.43 -4.18 -5.32
N LEU A 70 5.49 -4.86 -4.18
CA LEU A 70 5.45 -6.31 -4.05
C LEU A 70 4.25 -6.68 -3.17
N ILE A 71 3.47 -7.67 -3.59
CA ILE A 71 2.49 -8.35 -2.74
C ILE A 71 3.04 -9.72 -2.39
N ALA A 72 3.03 -10.08 -1.12
CA ALA A 72 3.35 -11.43 -0.67
C ALA A 72 2.32 -11.93 0.34
N ALA A 73 1.99 -13.23 0.31
CA ALA A 73 0.95 -13.81 1.12
C ALA A 73 1.32 -15.23 1.60
N ARG A 74 0.72 -15.64 2.70
CA ARG A 74 0.79 -17.01 3.23
C ARG A 74 -0.25 -17.94 2.58
N CYS A 75 -1.28 -17.37 1.95
CA CYS A 75 -2.31 -18.10 1.21
C CYS A 75 -2.22 -17.82 -0.29
N ALA A 76 -2.72 -18.76 -1.08
CA ALA A 76 -2.71 -18.66 -2.54
C ALA A 76 -3.58 -17.51 -3.07
N PHE A 77 -3.13 -16.90 -4.14
CA PHE A 77 -3.86 -15.91 -4.93
C PHE A 77 -3.65 -16.15 -6.44
N HIS A 78 -4.49 -15.54 -7.25
CA HIS A 78 -4.34 -15.49 -8.70
C HIS A 78 -3.86 -14.12 -9.14
N GLU A 79 -2.89 -14.05 -10.03
CA GLU A 79 -2.43 -12.78 -10.60
C GLU A 79 -3.46 -12.21 -11.58
N HIS A 80 -3.62 -10.89 -11.53
CA HIS A 80 -4.43 -10.10 -12.46
C HIS A 80 -3.58 -8.98 -13.06
N GLY A 81 -2.86 -9.28 -14.12
CA GLY A 81 -1.80 -8.43 -14.67
C GLY A 81 -2.21 -7.22 -15.50
N THR A 82 -3.50 -6.82 -15.56
CA THR A 82 -3.97 -5.81 -16.53
C THR A 82 -3.97 -4.36 -16.04
N LEU A 83 -3.87 -4.11 -14.74
CA LEU A 83 -3.98 -2.77 -14.14
C LEU A 83 -2.90 -1.78 -14.56
N SER A 84 -1.76 -2.27 -14.97
CA SER A 84 -0.57 -1.47 -15.24
C SER A 84 -0.28 -1.27 -16.73
N ILE A 85 -1.16 -1.75 -17.63
CA ILE A 85 -0.98 -1.59 -19.08
C ILE A 85 -1.03 -0.10 -19.45
N GLY A 86 0.03 0.39 -20.10
CA GLY A 86 0.14 1.80 -20.51
C GLY A 86 0.67 2.76 -19.46
N LEU A 87 0.95 2.30 -18.22
CA LEU A 87 1.58 3.14 -17.21
C LEU A 87 3.08 3.31 -17.48
N PRO A 88 3.66 4.50 -17.22
CA PRO A 88 5.10 4.76 -17.42
C PRO A 88 6.00 3.81 -16.61
N GLU A 89 5.61 3.47 -15.39
CA GLU A 89 6.30 2.54 -14.48
C GLU A 89 5.28 1.50 -13.98
N PRO A 90 4.97 0.46 -14.77
CA PRO A 90 3.89 -0.49 -14.46
C PRO A 90 4.10 -1.27 -13.16
N TYR A 91 5.34 -1.41 -12.70
CA TYR A 91 5.70 -2.07 -11.45
C TYR A 91 5.29 -1.31 -10.18
N ARG A 92 4.63 -0.15 -10.31
CA ARG A 92 4.10 0.64 -9.18
C ARG A 92 2.69 0.25 -8.76
N MET A 93 2.01 -0.57 -9.54
CA MET A 93 0.71 -1.15 -9.17
C MET A 93 0.64 -2.63 -9.56
N VAL A 94 0.22 -3.46 -8.62
CA VAL A 94 0.06 -4.90 -8.80
C VAL A 94 -1.31 -5.31 -8.28
N SER A 95 -2.03 -6.14 -9.05
CA SER A 95 -3.34 -6.66 -8.67
C SER A 95 -3.31 -8.17 -8.54
N VAL A 96 -3.94 -8.67 -7.48
CA VAL A 96 -4.14 -10.11 -7.24
C VAL A 96 -5.57 -10.39 -6.79
N GLY A 97 -6.07 -11.60 -7.10
CA GLY A 97 -7.36 -12.09 -6.64
C GLY A 97 -7.19 -13.15 -5.57
N PHE A 98 -7.69 -12.90 -4.38
CA PHE A 98 -7.94 -13.92 -3.36
C PHE A 98 -9.33 -14.54 -3.57
N ALA A 99 -9.62 -15.64 -2.90
CA ALA A 99 -10.92 -16.32 -3.02
C ALA A 99 -12.11 -15.42 -2.69
N SER A 100 -11.95 -14.45 -1.77
CA SER A 100 -13.04 -13.63 -1.24
C SER A 100 -12.94 -12.13 -1.56
N PHE A 101 -11.85 -11.66 -2.19
CA PHE A 101 -11.68 -10.26 -2.57
C PHE A 101 -10.52 -10.07 -3.56
N ARG A 102 -10.50 -8.90 -4.20
CA ARG A 102 -9.37 -8.42 -5.00
C ARG A 102 -8.53 -7.43 -4.23
N LEU A 103 -7.21 -7.50 -4.41
CA LEU A 103 -6.24 -6.62 -3.80
C LEU A 103 -5.43 -5.90 -4.87
N VAL A 104 -5.37 -4.58 -4.77
CA VAL A 104 -4.45 -3.75 -5.55
C VAL A 104 -3.41 -3.17 -4.60
N GLY A 105 -2.16 -3.58 -4.76
CA GLY A 105 -1.01 -2.95 -4.10
C GLY A 105 -0.57 -1.72 -4.87
N VAL A 106 -0.37 -0.60 -4.16
CA VAL A 106 -0.13 0.71 -4.76
C VAL A 106 1.15 1.34 -4.22
N TYR A 107 1.95 1.89 -5.13
CA TYR A 107 3.06 2.80 -4.85
C TYR A 107 3.09 3.90 -5.91
N MET A 108 2.39 5.00 -5.66
CA MET A 108 2.29 6.10 -6.63
C MET A 108 3.55 6.97 -6.65
N PRO A 109 3.93 7.54 -7.80
CA PRO A 109 4.99 8.53 -7.86
C PRO A 109 4.57 9.84 -7.18
N ASN A 110 5.55 10.71 -6.94
CA ASN A 110 5.30 12.03 -6.34
C ASN A 110 4.68 13.02 -7.33
N LEU A 111 4.05 14.05 -6.80
CA LEU A 111 3.50 15.20 -7.53
C LEU A 111 2.51 14.78 -8.64
N LEU A 112 2.51 15.50 -9.76
CA LEU A 112 1.58 15.25 -10.87
C LEU A 112 1.89 13.97 -11.67
N ALA A 113 3.07 13.38 -11.51
CA ALA A 113 3.41 12.12 -12.15
C ALA A 113 2.50 10.96 -11.71
N LYS A 114 1.77 11.08 -10.59
CA LYS A 114 0.80 10.10 -10.10
C LYS A 114 -0.55 10.12 -10.82
N VAL A 115 -0.86 11.16 -11.59
CA VAL A 115 -2.16 11.31 -12.29
C VAL A 115 -2.53 10.09 -13.12
N PRO A 116 -1.69 9.58 -14.05
CA PRO A 116 -2.05 8.39 -14.83
C PRO A 116 -2.28 7.14 -13.97
N TYR A 117 -1.64 7.05 -12.80
CA TYR A 117 -1.83 5.93 -11.86
C TYR A 117 -3.18 6.02 -11.15
N TRP A 118 -3.62 7.22 -10.76
CA TRP A 118 -4.95 7.43 -10.22
C TRP A 118 -6.05 7.08 -11.25
N GLU A 119 -5.90 7.54 -12.50
CA GLU A 119 -6.86 7.22 -13.55
C GLU A 119 -6.93 5.70 -13.83
N ALA A 120 -5.78 5.03 -13.93
CA ALA A 120 -5.72 3.59 -14.12
C ALA A 120 -6.34 2.83 -12.93
N LEU A 121 -6.06 3.25 -11.69
CA LEU A 121 -6.63 2.64 -10.50
C LEU A 121 -8.15 2.76 -10.48
N ILE A 122 -8.68 3.97 -10.72
CA ILE A 122 -10.13 4.21 -10.73
C ILE A 122 -10.80 3.38 -11.83
N ALA A 123 -10.23 3.35 -13.03
CA ALA A 123 -10.76 2.55 -14.14
C ALA A 123 -10.80 1.05 -13.79
N ALA A 124 -9.76 0.54 -13.15
CA ALA A 124 -9.68 -0.85 -12.74
C ALA A 124 -10.68 -1.19 -11.61
N LEU A 125 -10.83 -0.32 -10.63
CA LEU A 125 -11.79 -0.50 -9.54
C LEU A 125 -13.25 -0.48 -10.06
N LEU A 126 -13.54 0.29 -11.10
CA LEU A 126 -14.84 0.30 -11.79
C LEU A 126 -15.08 -0.93 -12.67
N GLY A 127 -14.04 -1.43 -13.30
CA GLY A 127 -14.09 -2.54 -14.27
C GLY A 127 -13.84 -3.91 -13.63
N ASP A 128 -12.57 -4.20 -13.41
CA ASP A 128 -12.10 -5.55 -13.06
C ASP A 128 -12.27 -5.91 -11.57
N CYS A 129 -12.41 -4.90 -10.71
CA CYS A 129 -12.50 -5.09 -9.25
C CYS A 129 -13.93 -4.96 -8.72
N ARG A 130 -14.93 -5.38 -9.50
CA ARG A 130 -16.33 -5.40 -9.04
C ARG A 130 -16.51 -6.35 -7.87
N GLY A 131 -17.24 -5.90 -6.82
CA GLY A 131 -17.50 -6.69 -5.62
C GLY A 131 -16.57 -6.34 -4.47
N ALA A 132 -16.08 -7.33 -3.74
CA ALA A 132 -15.18 -7.11 -2.61
C ALA A 132 -13.76 -6.78 -3.12
N ALA A 133 -13.32 -5.54 -2.93
CA ALA A 133 -12.02 -5.09 -3.40
C ALA A 133 -11.36 -4.09 -2.45
N LEU A 134 -10.03 -4.06 -2.49
CA LEU A 134 -9.16 -3.22 -1.65
C LEU A 134 -8.00 -2.67 -2.50
N ALA A 135 -7.79 -1.36 -2.46
CA ALA A 135 -6.54 -0.74 -2.88
C ALA A 135 -5.79 -0.23 -1.65
N ILE A 136 -4.52 -0.66 -1.46
CA ILE A 136 -3.74 -0.36 -0.26
C ILE A 136 -2.28 -0.11 -0.61
N GLY A 137 -1.63 0.82 0.11
CA GLY A 137 -0.22 1.15 -0.06
C GLY A 137 0.07 2.62 0.08
N ASP A 138 1.19 3.04 -0.54
CA ASP A 138 1.65 4.42 -0.57
C ASP A 138 1.10 5.14 -1.82
N PHE A 139 0.15 6.04 -1.59
CA PHE A 139 -0.51 6.82 -2.64
C PHE A 139 0.20 8.14 -2.92
N ASN A 140 1.15 8.53 -2.09
CA ASN A 140 1.80 9.84 -2.17
C ASN A 140 0.80 11.00 -2.31
N THR A 141 -0.42 10.83 -1.80
CA THR A 141 -1.56 11.76 -1.89
C THR A 141 -2.20 11.89 -0.52
N CYS A 142 -2.62 13.08 -0.15
CA CYS A 142 -3.29 13.37 1.12
C CYS A 142 -4.36 14.45 0.94
N ARG A 143 -5.32 14.53 1.89
CA ARG A 143 -6.30 15.62 1.94
C ARG A 143 -5.67 16.83 2.62
N PRO A 144 -5.66 18.02 1.97
CA PRO A 144 -5.16 19.24 2.57
C PRO A 144 -5.84 19.54 3.91
N TYR A 145 -5.03 19.99 4.89
CA TYR A 145 -5.45 20.37 6.24
C TYR A 145 -6.03 19.27 7.13
N LEU A 146 -6.34 18.11 6.56
CA LEU A 146 -6.88 16.95 7.28
C LEU A 146 -5.82 15.86 7.47
N ASP A 147 -5.11 15.53 6.39
CA ASP A 147 -4.06 14.51 6.37
C ASP A 147 -2.65 15.13 6.43
N GLU A 148 -2.57 16.44 6.47
CA GLU A 148 -1.36 17.24 6.59
C GLU A 148 -1.69 18.64 7.15
N ALA A 149 -0.66 19.41 7.54
CA ALA A 149 -0.84 20.65 8.31
C ALA A 149 -0.90 21.93 7.46
N GLY A 150 -0.84 21.90 6.13
CA GLY A 150 -0.93 23.11 5.31
C GLY A 150 -0.22 23.05 3.93
N ALA A 151 0.21 21.89 3.48
CA ALA A 151 0.64 21.69 2.10
C ALA A 151 -0.58 21.48 1.17
N ILE A 152 -0.44 21.84 -0.09
CA ILE A 152 -1.49 21.63 -1.10
C ILE A 152 -1.09 20.47 -2.00
N ASP A 153 -1.85 19.39 -1.97
CA ASP A 153 -1.74 18.31 -2.94
C ASP A 153 -2.73 18.55 -4.09
N ARG A 154 -2.21 18.85 -5.29
CA ARG A 154 -3.02 19.09 -6.49
C ARG A 154 -3.80 17.86 -6.95
N THR A 155 -3.48 16.68 -6.42
CA THR A 155 -4.14 15.40 -6.75
C THR A 155 -5.12 14.94 -5.67
N ALA A 156 -5.32 15.73 -4.62
CA ALA A 156 -6.23 15.38 -3.51
C ALA A 156 -7.67 15.06 -3.96
N HIS A 157 -8.15 15.68 -5.03
CA HIS A 157 -9.47 15.43 -5.61
C HIS A 157 -9.68 13.97 -6.06
N TYR A 158 -8.61 13.22 -6.35
CA TYR A 158 -8.71 11.79 -6.66
C TYR A 158 -9.19 10.96 -5.46
N MET A 159 -8.90 11.42 -4.24
CA MET A 159 -9.42 10.77 -3.03
C MET A 159 -10.94 10.93 -2.87
N ASP A 160 -11.53 11.95 -3.49
CA ASP A 160 -12.99 12.11 -3.55
C ASP A 160 -13.55 11.28 -4.71
N ARG A 161 -12.92 11.32 -5.88
CA ARG A 161 -13.31 10.50 -7.04
C ARG A 161 -13.33 8.99 -6.73
N ILE A 162 -12.36 8.47 -5.97
CA ILE A 162 -12.38 7.06 -5.55
C ILE A 162 -13.55 6.79 -4.58
N GLY A 163 -13.93 7.80 -3.78
CA GLY A 163 -15.13 7.74 -2.95
C GLY A 163 -16.43 7.69 -3.76
N GLU A 164 -16.53 8.48 -4.83
CA GLU A 164 -17.69 8.54 -5.74
C GLU A 164 -17.96 7.20 -6.43
N ILE A 165 -16.93 6.37 -6.65
CA ILE A 165 -17.07 5.02 -7.22
C ILE A 165 -17.31 3.93 -6.15
N GLY A 166 -17.60 4.32 -4.89
CA GLY A 166 -18.01 3.42 -3.82
C GLY A 166 -16.87 2.84 -2.97
N PHE A 167 -15.65 3.37 -3.07
CA PHE A 167 -14.54 2.98 -2.21
C PHE A 167 -14.29 4.00 -1.11
N CYS A 168 -14.20 3.56 0.12
CA CYS A 168 -13.92 4.44 1.24
C CYS A 168 -12.50 4.29 1.79
N ASP A 169 -11.84 5.40 2.09
CA ASP A 169 -10.67 5.43 2.96
C ASP A 169 -11.12 4.98 4.36
N LEU A 170 -10.87 3.71 4.67
CA LEU A 170 -11.42 3.08 5.87
C LEU A 170 -10.92 3.74 7.15
N TRP A 171 -9.63 4.10 7.20
CA TRP A 171 -9.07 4.76 8.39
C TRP A 171 -9.73 6.12 8.61
N ARG A 172 -9.85 6.93 7.57
CA ARG A 172 -10.48 8.26 7.64
C ARG A 172 -11.96 8.19 7.97
N ARG A 173 -12.68 7.21 7.42
CA ARG A 173 -14.09 6.99 7.74
C ARG A 173 -14.32 6.69 9.23
N ARG A 174 -13.38 5.99 9.88
CA ARG A 174 -13.44 5.66 11.31
C ARG A 174 -12.90 6.78 12.22
N ASN A 175 -12.05 7.62 11.67
CA ASN A 175 -11.37 8.70 12.39
C ASN A 175 -11.54 10.02 11.65
N PRO A 176 -12.78 10.56 11.54
CA PRO A 176 -13.10 11.64 10.61
C PRO A 176 -12.33 12.94 10.87
N ALA A 177 -11.99 13.24 12.13
CA ALA A 177 -11.33 14.48 12.53
C ALA A 177 -9.92 14.26 13.12
N VAL A 178 -9.48 13.00 13.25
CA VAL A 178 -8.17 12.72 13.87
C VAL A 178 -7.04 13.05 12.91
N ARG A 179 -6.05 13.78 13.39
CA ARG A 179 -4.79 13.97 12.67
C ARG A 179 -3.89 12.77 12.91
N GLU A 180 -3.46 12.15 11.81
CA GLU A 180 -2.59 10.99 11.81
C GLU A 180 -1.59 11.11 10.66
N TYR A 181 -0.36 10.69 10.87
CA TYR A 181 0.70 10.85 9.88
C TYR A 181 1.46 9.54 9.70
N SER A 182 1.48 9.03 8.49
CA SER A 182 2.25 7.84 8.14
C SER A 182 3.70 8.17 7.75
N TRP A 183 3.95 9.41 7.32
CA TRP A 183 5.26 9.88 6.88
C TRP A 183 5.52 11.32 7.33
N PHE A 184 6.81 11.66 7.49
CA PHE A 184 7.25 13.02 7.83
C PHE A 184 8.30 13.51 6.85
N SER A 185 8.13 14.74 6.37
CA SER A 185 9.13 15.41 5.55
C SER A 185 10.40 15.73 6.34
N THR A 186 11.48 16.06 5.63
CA THR A 186 12.73 16.52 6.26
C THR A 186 12.59 17.79 7.08
N ARG A 187 11.49 18.56 6.89
CA ARG A 187 11.14 19.74 7.66
C ARG A 187 10.27 19.43 8.88
N GLY A 188 9.98 18.18 9.16
CA GLY A 188 9.14 17.72 10.26
C GLY A 188 7.63 17.84 10.02
N ASN A 189 7.19 18.20 8.82
CA ASN A 189 5.76 18.19 8.48
C ASN A 189 5.27 16.76 8.31
N GLY A 190 4.19 16.40 8.99
CA GLY A 190 3.56 15.08 8.89
C GLY A 190 2.53 15.01 7.77
N PHE A 191 2.46 13.83 7.13
CA PHE A 191 1.52 13.52 6.05
C PHE A 191 0.98 12.10 6.23
N ARG A 192 -0.31 11.92 6.03
CA ARG A 192 -0.92 10.59 5.90
C ARG A 192 -1.10 10.30 4.41
N ILE A 193 -0.16 9.56 3.85
CA ILE A 193 -0.07 9.24 2.42
C ILE A 193 -0.17 7.74 2.11
N ASP A 194 -0.16 6.92 3.16
CA ASP A 194 -0.43 5.49 3.07
C ASP A 194 -1.91 5.26 3.40
N HIS A 195 -2.67 4.65 2.48
CA HIS A 195 -4.12 4.52 2.58
C HIS A 195 -4.59 3.09 2.32
N ALA A 196 -5.82 2.79 2.78
CA ALA A 196 -6.58 1.61 2.41
C ALA A 196 -7.99 2.04 1.97
N PHE A 197 -8.26 1.91 0.66
CA PHE A 197 -9.56 2.16 0.06
C PHE A 197 -10.30 0.85 -0.15
N LEU A 198 -11.42 0.66 0.54
CA LEU A 198 -12.20 -0.56 0.50
C LEU A 198 -13.55 -0.32 -0.19
N SER A 199 -13.98 -1.27 -1.01
CA SER A 199 -15.36 -1.34 -1.46
C SER A 199 -16.31 -1.47 -0.25
N ALA A 200 -17.58 -1.05 -0.41
CA ALA A 200 -18.57 -1.12 0.67
C ALA A 200 -18.71 -2.54 1.25
N THR A 201 -18.72 -3.56 0.38
CA THR A 201 -18.80 -4.98 0.78
C THR A 201 -17.62 -5.39 1.65
N LEU A 202 -16.39 -4.99 1.30
CA LEU A 202 -15.22 -5.36 2.07
C LEU A 202 -15.10 -4.52 3.35
N ALA A 203 -15.48 -3.25 3.31
CA ALA A 203 -15.48 -2.35 4.46
C ALA A 203 -16.45 -2.81 5.57
N ALA A 204 -17.56 -3.47 5.21
CA ALA A 204 -18.48 -4.08 6.17
C ALA A 204 -17.85 -5.26 6.95
N ARG A 205 -16.85 -5.94 6.36
CA ARG A 205 -16.11 -7.04 6.99
C ARG A 205 -14.86 -6.59 7.72
N ALA A 206 -14.51 -5.30 7.65
CA ALA A 206 -13.28 -4.79 8.25
C ALA A 206 -13.38 -4.74 9.79
N GLY A 207 -12.45 -5.41 10.47
CA GLY A 207 -12.24 -5.39 11.92
C GLY A 207 -11.53 -4.10 12.34
N SER A 208 -10.22 -4.10 12.54
CA SER A 208 -9.43 -2.91 12.91
C SER A 208 -8.65 -2.33 11.73
N ILE A 209 -8.34 -1.03 11.80
CA ILE A 209 -7.36 -0.38 10.93
C ILE A 209 -6.57 0.63 11.75
N ARG A 210 -5.22 0.55 11.67
CA ARG A 210 -4.32 1.42 12.43
C ARG A 210 -2.97 1.56 11.75
N TYR A 211 -2.22 2.60 12.12
CA TYR A 211 -0.80 2.71 11.83
C TYR A 211 0.02 2.17 13.02
N SER A 212 1.18 1.57 12.74
CA SER A 212 2.21 1.26 13.73
C SER A 212 3.35 2.26 13.56
N HIS A 213 3.67 3.01 14.61
CA HIS A 213 4.71 4.05 14.51
C HIS A 213 6.08 3.58 15.00
N ASP A 214 6.13 2.48 15.71
CA ASP A 214 7.35 1.96 16.33
C ASP A 214 8.45 1.70 15.30
N GLU A 215 8.11 1.18 14.13
CA GLU A 215 9.03 0.91 13.04
C GLU A 215 9.65 2.20 12.48
N ARG A 216 8.85 3.24 12.33
CA ARG A 216 9.32 4.55 11.86
C ARG A 216 10.18 5.22 12.94
N LEU A 217 9.73 5.23 14.19
CA LEU A 217 10.49 5.79 15.31
C LEU A 217 11.80 5.05 15.55
N ALA A 218 11.83 3.74 15.33
CA ALA A 218 13.05 2.93 15.38
C ALA A 218 13.94 3.06 14.13
N GLY A 219 13.56 3.88 13.14
CA GLY A 219 14.34 4.13 11.93
C GLY A 219 14.39 2.96 10.93
N LEU A 220 13.42 2.04 10.99
CA LEU A 220 13.33 0.93 10.04
C LEU A 220 12.86 1.41 8.66
N SER A 221 11.97 2.38 8.63
CA SER A 221 11.55 3.15 7.45
C SER A 221 11.25 4.59 7.88
N ASP A 222 11.04 5.48 6.93
CA ASP A 222 10.46 6.81 7.15
C ASP A 222 8.92 6.78 7.07
N HIS A 223 8.33 5.63 6.71
CA HIS A 223 6.88 5.37 6.77
C HIS A 223 6.51 4.44 7.92
N SER A 224 5.32 4.66 8.45
CA SER A 224 4.66 3.77 9.42
C SER A 224 3.84 2.71 8.70
N PRO A 225 3.94 1.42 9.06
CA PRO A 225 3.06 0.38 8.53
C PRO A 225 1.58 0.70 8.76
N LEU A 226 0.75 0.47 7.75
CA LEU A 226 -0.71 0.46 7.84
C LEU A 226 -1.18 -0.98 8.01
N ILE A 227 -1.89 -1.27 9.09
CA ILE A 227 -2.34 -2.61 9.45
C ILE A 227 -3.87 -2.64 9.39
N LEU A 228 -4.42 -3.60 8.65
CA LEU A 228 -5.84 -3.82 8.45
C LEU A 228 -6.21 -5.25 8.84
N ASP A 229 -7.14 -5.41 9.75
CA ASP A 229 -7.77 -6.70 10.07
C ASP A 229 -9.10 -6.83 9.32
N LEU A 230 -9.28 -7.92 8.56
CA LEU A 230 -10.52 -8.28 7.88
C LEU A 230 -11.15 -9.49 8.57
N GLY A 231 -12.45 -9.43 8.81
CA GLY A 231 -13.23 -10.58 9.24
C GLY A 231 -13.27 -11.66 8.15
N THR A 232 -13.35 -12.90 8.55
CA THR A 232 -13.58 -14.08 7.70
C THR A 232 -14.99 -14.10 7.13
#